data_aba87597d95bd234298a0c4b2ea29a6a
#
_entry.id   aba87597d95bd234298a0c4b2ea29a6a
#
_cell.length_a   1.000
_cell.length_b   1.000
_cell.length_c   1.000
_cell.angle_alpha   90.00
_cell.angle_beta   90.00
_cell.angle_gamma   90.00
#
_symmetry.space_group_name_H-M   'P 1'
#
loop_
_entity.id
_entity.type
_entity.pdbx_description
1 polymer ?
#
loop_
_entity_poly.entity_id
_entity_poly.type
_entity_poly.pdbx_seq_one_letter_code
_entity_poly.pdbx_strand_id
1 'polypeptide(L)'
;MERSYAKLTPVQDAQGRWVYGTQPISGPVKSGQEMLVRIKLKSKQAYEYLMVEDPLPSGCEVIKEDWRYNLLGEDYRDYYDYEWNYWFSSKEIRDTKVAFFVTRYFYGEEQKTAEFTYVLRAQMPGTFHVMPTQAKLMYFPDIYGNSEEYVLSVGEGTP
;
A
#
# COMPACT_ATOMS: atom_id res chain seq x y z
N MET A 1 4.97 8.39 9.95
CA MET A 1 4.51 7.44 8.93
C MET A 1 3.00 7.32 9.01
N GLU A 2 2.33 7.21 7.87
CA GLU A 2 0.87 7.16 7.78
C GLU A 2 0.47 6.00 6.87
N ARG A 3 -0.54 5.21 7.25
CA ARG A 3 -1.14 4.17 6.44
C ARG A 3 -2.62 4.48 6.22
N SER A 4 -3.09 4.32 4.99
CA SER A 4 -4.50 4.54 4.64
C SER A 4 -5.02 3.45 3.71
N TYR A 5 -6.33 3.27 3.73
CA TYR A 5 -7.06 2.32 2.90
C TYR A 5 -8.12 3.06 2.09
N ALA A 6 -8.21 2.73 0.81
CA ALA A 6 -9.24 3.27 -0.08
C ALA A 6 -9.88 2.15 -0.90
N LYS A 7 -11.20 2.21 -1.09
CA LYS A 7 -11.91 1.32 -2.02
C LYS A 7 -11.47 1.62 -3.44
N LEU A 8 -11.26 0.58 -4.23
CA LEU A 8 -11.03 0.66 -5.66
C LEU A 8 -12.34 0.41 -6.40
N THR A 9 -12.63 1.27 -7.36
CA THR A 9 -13.83 1.15 -8.22
C THR A 9 -13.41 1.38 -9.66
N PRO A 10 -13.71 0.45 -10.60
CA PRO A 10 -13.38 0.64 -11.99
C PRO A 10 -14.20 1.81 -12.58
N VAL A 11 -13.50 2.70 -13.27
CA VAL A 11 -14.04 3.89 -13.94
C VAL A 11 -13.34 4.07 -15.29
N GLN A 12 -13.89 4.89 -16.17
CA GLN A 12 -13.19 5.29 -17.39
C GLN A 12 -12.56 6.69 -17.21
N ASP A 13 -11.33 6.83 -17.69
CA ASP A 13 -10.65 8.12 -17.77
C ASP A 13 -11.15 8.96 -18.95
N ALA A 14 -10.60 10.16 -19.11
CA ALA A 14 -10.96 11.07 -20.20
C ALA A 14 -10.63 10.52 -21.61
N GLN A 15 -9.77 9.51 -21.69
CA GLN A 15 -9.39 8.82 -22.94
C GLN A 15 -10.19 7.52 -23.15
N GLY A 16 -11.15 7.20 -22.27
CA GLY A 16 -11.97 5.98 -22.34
C GLY A 16 -11.26 4.71 -21.87
N ARG A 17 -10.08 4.80 -21.24
CA ARG A 17 -9.35 3.66 -20.69
C ARG A 17 -9.93 3.28 -19.33
N TRP A 18 -10.00 2.01 -19.04
CA TRP A 18 -10.38 1.53 -17.71
C TRP A 18 -9.26 1.75 -16.72
N VAL A 19 -9.56 2.48 -15.66
CA VAL A 19 -8.69 2.79 -14.52
C VAL A 19 -9.48 2.65 -13.24
N TYR A 20 -8.84 2.82 -12.09
CA TYR A 20 -9.49 2.70 -10.78
C TYR A 20 -9.59 4.05 -10.07
N GLY A 21 -10.81 4.45 -9.75
CA GLY A 21 -11.07 5.54 -8.82
C GLY A 21 -10.83 5.05 -7.37
N THR A 22 -10.33 5.94 -6.52
CA THR A 22 -10.07 5.66 -5.11
C THR A 22 -11.07 6.43 -4.22
N GLN A 23 -11.66 5.75 -3.25
CA GLN A 23 -12.54 6.35 -2.25
C GLN A 23 -12.10 5.93 -0.84
N PRO A 24 -11.80 6.88 0.07
CA PRO A 24 -11.46 6.55 1.45
C PRO A 24 -12.53 5.67 2.11
N ILE A 25 -12.08 4.72 2.93
CA ILE A 25 -12.99 3.82 3.65
C ILE A 25 -13.55 4.57 4.85
N SER A 26 -14.89 4.70 4.91
CA SER A 26 -15.61 5.37 5.99
C SER A 26 -16.54 4.44 6.78
N GLY A 27 -16.45 3.13 6.56
CA GLY A 27 -17.29 2.12 7.19
C GLY A 27 -16.92 0.71 6.70
N PRO A 28 -17.73 -0.31 6.97
CA PRO A 28 -17.46 -1.68 6.53
C PRO A 28 -17.29 -1.76 5.02
N VAL A 29 -16.30 -2.49 4.57
CA VAL A 29 -16.14 -2.88 3.16
C VAL A 29 -16.88 -4.20 2.93
N LYS A 30 -17.29 -4.47 1.70
CA LYS A 30 -17.95 -5.73 1.35
C LYS A 30 -16.90 -6.81 1.09
N SER A 31 -17.23 -8.07 1.40
CA SER A 31 -16.46 -9.23 0.92
C SER A 31 -16.36 -9.19 -0.61
N GLY A 32 -15.17 -9.46 -1.16
CA GLY A 32 -14.83 -9.27 -2.57
C GLY A 32 -14.35 -7.87 -2.96
N GLN A 33 -14.51 -6.86 -2.09
CA GLN A 33 -14.06 -5.48 -2.37
C GLN A 33 -12.54 -5.41 -2.44
N GLU A 34 -12.04 -4.82 -3.51
CA GLU A 34 -10.64 -4.49 -3.68
C GLU A 34 -10.33 -3.11 -3.09
N MET A 35 -9.16 -3.02 -2.45
CA MET A 35 -8.74 -1.84 -1.70
C MET A 35 -7.29 -1.52 -2.01
N LEU A 36 -6.99 -0.25 -2.22
CA LEU A 36 -5.63 0.26 -2.26
C LEU A 36 -5.15 0.50 -0.83
N VAL A 37 -4.02 -0.07 -0.48
CA VAL A 37 -3.25 0.32 0.70
C VAL A 37 -2.18 1.30 0.29
N ARG A 38 -2.08 2.42 0.99
CA ARG A 38 -1.11 3.48 0.73
C ARG A 38 -0.38 3.82 2.01
N ILE A 39 0.94 3.66 2.00
CA ILE A 39 1.84 3.95 3.12
C ILE A 39 2.69 5.14 2.73
N LYS A 40 2.59 6.23 3.50
CA LYS A 40 3.38 7.45 3.33
C LYS A 40 4.42 7.54 4.42
N LEU A 41 5.67 7.60 4.02
CA LEU A 41 6.80 7.76 4.92
C LEU A 41 7.44 9.14 4.68
N LYS A 42 7.56 9.92 5.75
CA LYS A 42 8.32 11.17 5.76
C LYS A 42 9.51 11.02 6.68
N SER A 43 10.68 11.43 6.22
CA SER A 43 11.87 11.50 7.06
C SER A 43 12.57 12.84 6.90
N LYS A 44 13.25 13.28 7.96
CA LYS A 44 14.10 14.48 7.95
C LYS A 44 15.52 14.20 7.46
N GLN A 45 15.87 12.92 7.32
CA GLN A 45 17.21 12.47 6.97
C GLN A 45 17.13 11.46 5.83
N ALA A 46 18.20 11.37 5.06
CA ALA A 46 18.41 10.29 4.13
C ALA A 46 18.80 9.02 4.88
N TYR A 47 18.28 7.89 4.46
CA TYR A 47 18.61 6.58 5.02
C TYR A 47 18.98 5.61 3.90
N GLU A 48 19.85 4.68 4.23
CA GLU A 48 20.17 3.54 3.37
C GLU A 48 19.68 2.24 4.02
N TYR A 49 19.31 1.28 3.19
CA TYR A 49 18.84 -0.05 3.60
C TYR A 49 17.65 0.00 4.57
N LEU A 50 16.63 0.74 4.15
CA LEU A 50 15.37 0.84 4.86
C LEU A 50 14.46 -0.34 4.47
N MET A 51 13.81 -0.94 5.45
CA MET A 51 12.75 -1.94 5.26
C MET A 51 11.44 -1.39 5.83
N VAL A 52 10.37 -1.48 5.04
CA VAL A 52 9.01 -1.14 5.47
C VAL A 52 8.19 -2.42 5.46
N GLU A 53 7.68 -2.83 6.61
CA GLU A 53 6.84 -4.01 6.78
C GLU A 53 5.43 -3.59 7.17
N ASP A 54 4.45 -4.06 6.40
CA ASP A 54 3.03 -3.79 6.67
C ASP A 54 2.29 -5.09 6.94
N PRO A 55 1.86 -5.32 8.20
CA PRO A 55 1.04 -6.46 8.56
C PRO A 55 -0.32 -6.42 7.86
N LEU A 56 -0.80 -7.59 7.40
CA LEU A 56 -2.06 -7.72 6.68
C LEU A 56 -3.24 -7.92 7.66
N PRO A 57 -4.43 -7.36 7.33
CA PRO A 57 -5.66 -7.79 7.98
C PRO A 57 -5.92 -9.28 7.70
N SER A 58 -6.16 -10.07 8.75
CA SER A 58 -6.32 -11.53 8.61
C SER A 58 -7.48 -11.96 7.69
N GLY A 59 -8.46 -11.08 7.48
CA GLY A 59 -9.59 -11.34 6.57
C GLY A 59 -9.36 -10.89 5.14
N CYS A 60 -8.13 -10.53 4.75
CA CYS A 60 -7.81 -10.00 3.43
C CYS A 60 -6.70 -10.80 2.75
N GLU A 61 -6.68 -10.73 1.43
CA GLU A 61 -5.67 -11.31 0.56
C GLU A 61 -4.97 -10.21 -0.26
N VAL A 62 -3.66 -10.33 -0.45
CA VAL A 62 -2.90 -9.42 -1.31
C VAL A 62 -3.05 -9.84 -2.76
N ILE A 63 -3.37 -8.88 -3.63
CA ILE A 63 -3.37 -9.08 -5.08
C ILE A 63 -1.92 -8.96 -5.58
N LYS A 64 -1.36 -10.06 -6.09
CA LYS A 64 0.04 -10.10 -6.55
C LYS A 64 0.29 -9.27 -7.80
N GLU A 65 -0.71 -9.17 -8.66
CA GLU A 65 -0.65 -8.45 -9.95
C GLU A 65 -1.17 -7.01 -9.82
N ASP A 66 -0.74 -6.29 -8.78
CA ASP A 66 -1.21 -4.93 -8.49
C ASP A 66 -0.81 -3.88 -9.54
N TRP A 67 0.14 -4.18 -10.41
CA TRP A 67 0.48 -3.37 -11.58
C TRP A 67 -0.69 -3.14 -12.57
N ARG A 68 -1.72 -3.99 -12.50
CA ARG A 68 -2.95 -3.83 -13.31
C ARG A 68 -3.85 -2.69 -12.83
N TYR A 69 -3.62 -2.18 -11.62
CA TYR A 69 -4.48 -1.17 -11.01
C TYR A 69 -3.93 0.23 -11.28
N ASN A 70 -4.13 0.71 -12.49
CA ASN A 70 -3.85 2.10 -12.83
C ASN A 70 -4.89 3.02 -12.17
N LEU A 71 -4.43 4.03 -11.45
CA LEU A 71 -5.30 4.91 -10.67
C LEU A 71 -5.71 6.14 -11.47
N LEU A 72 -6.96 6.57 -11.31
CA LEU A 72 -7.47 7.78 -11.92
C LEU A 72 -6.71 9.01 -11.38
N GLY A 73 -6.18 9.82 -12.31
CA GLY A 73 -5.40 11.03 -11.95
C GLY A 73 -3.93 10.77 -11.66
N GLU A 74 -3.47 9.54 -11.76
CA GLU A 74 -2.05 9.19 -11.75
C GLU A 74 -1.58 8.82 -13.17
N ASP A 75 -0.25 8.85 -13.38
CA ASP A 75 0.33 8.44 -14.66
C ASP A 75 -0.01 6.98 -14.93
N TYR A 76 -0.51 6.73 -16.15
CA TYR A 76 -0.81 5.37 -16.59
C TYR A 76 0.50 4.58 -16.71
N ARG A 77 0.55 3.43 -16.09
CA ARG A 77 1.73 2.54 -16.06
C ARG A 77 1.39 1.23 -16.75
N ASP A 78 2.23 0.80 -17.65
CA ASP A 78 2.20 -0.57 -18.15
C ASP A 78 3.13 -1.48 -17.31
N TYR A 79 3.20 -2.75 -17.67
CA TYR A 79 4.03 -3.73 -16.94
C TYR A 79 5.51 -3.36 -16.93
N TYR A 80 6.03 -2.75 -18.00
CA TYR A 80 7.44 -2.39 -18.12
C TYR A 80 7.78 -1.15 -17.29
N ASP A 81 6.89 -0.16 -17.26
CA ASP A 81 7.06 1.03 -16.44
C ASP A 81 7.03 0.70 -14.95
N TYR A 82 6.31 -0.37 -14.59
CA TYR A 82 6.20 -0.81 -13.21
C TYR A 82 7.55 -1.23 -12.63
N GLU A 83 8.40 -1.94 -13.36
CA GLU A 83 9.69 -2.41 -12.86
C GLU A 83 10.74 -1.30 -12.72
N TRP A 84 10.69 -0.23 -13.53
CA TRP A 84 11.74 0.79 -13.61
C TRP A 84 11.47 2.06 -12.80
N ASN A 85 10.23 2.35 -12.47
CA ASN A 85 9.83 3.61 -11.82
C ASN A 85 9.71 3.53 -10.29
N TYR A 86 9.94 2.37 -9.68
CA TYR A 86 9.94 2.27 -8.23
C TYR A 86 11.31 2.60 -7.65
N TRP A 87 11.31 3.56 -6.75
CA TRP A 87 12.48 3.95 -5.97
C TRP A 87 12.80 2.96 -4.84
N PHE A 88 12.02 1.91 -4.64
CA PHE A 88 12.34 0.77 -3.76
C PHE A 88 12.93 -0.38 -4.56
N SER A 89 13.88 -1.09 -3.94
CA SER A 89 14.66 -2.14 -4.60
C SER A 89 13.88 -3.42 -4.83
N SER A 90 12.93 -3.75 -3.93
CA SER A 90 12.05 -4.91 -4.07
C SER A 90 10.83 -4.84 -3.15
N LYS A 91 9.77 -5.56 -3.55
CA LYS A 91 8.57 -5.82 -2.78
C LYS A 91 8.41 -7.32 -2.60
N GLU A 92 8.26 -7.78 -1.36
CA GLU A 92 7.95 -9.16 -1.03
C GLU A 92 6.54 -9.26 -0.44
N ILE A 93 5.74 -10.14 -1.01
CA ILE A 93 4.41 -10.49 -0.50
C ILE A 93 4.53 -11.80 0.26
N ARG A 94 4.20 -11.77 1.55
CA ARG A 94 4.17 -12.93 2.45
C ARG A 94 2.75 -13.12 2.95
N ASP A 95 2.47 -14.28 3.54
CA ASP A 95 1.10 -14.64 4.01
C ASP A 95 0.54 -13.65 5.04
N THR A 96 1.40 -13.03 5.85
CA THR A 96 0.99 -12.16 6.96
C THR A 96 1.39 -10.69 6.80
N LYS A 97 2.18 -10.36 5.80
CA LYS A 97 2.70 -8.99 5.59
C LYS A 97 3.18 -8.75 4.17
N VAL A 98 3.23 -7.48 3.79
CA VAL A 98 3.99 -7.00 2.64
C VAL A 98 5.24 -6.28 3.16
N ALA A 99 6.39 -6.56 2.55
CA ALA A 99 7.65 -5.90 2.88
C ALA A 99 8.21 -5.19 1.65
N PHE A 100 8.67 -3.94 1.86
CA PHE A 100 9.36 -3.15 0.86
C PHE A 100 10.79 -2.90 1.31
N PHE A 101 11.73 -3.12 0.40
CA PHE A 101 13.16 -2.93 0.65
C PHE A 101 13.65 -1.74 -0.17
N VAL A 102 14.29 -0.81 0.50
CA VAL A 102 14.77 0.45 -0.09
C VAL A 102 16.27 0.54 0.14
N THR A 103 17.05 0.48 -0.93
CA THR A 103 18.52 0.60 -0.82
C THR A 103 18.92 2.02 -0.44
N ARG A 104 18.26 3.02 -1.03
CA ARG A 104 18.50 4.44 -0.70
C ARG A 104 17.18 5.17 -0.58
N TYR A 105 16.96 5.75 0.59
CA TYR A 105 15.85 6.64 0.86
C TYR A 105 16.35 8.08 0.83
N PHE A 106 16.04 8.77 -0.25
CA PHE A 106 16.34 10.18 -0.58
C PHE A 106 17.78 10.67 -0.45
N TYR A 107 18.27 11.08 -1.60
CA TYR A 107 19.42 11.95 -1.75
C TYR A 107 18.91 13.32 -2.25
N GLY A 108 18.88 14.35 -1.37
CA GLY A 108 18.53 15.70 -1.78
C GLY A 108 17.91 16.55 -0.67
N GLU A 109 18.01 17.88 -0.82
CA GLU A 109 17.66 18.89 0.18
C GLU A 109 16.16 19.06 0.46
N GLU A 110 15.28 18.45 -0.31
CA GLU A 110 13.84 18.52 -0.10
C GLU A 110 13.30 17.29 0.63
N GLN A 111 12.50 17.53 1.68
CA GLN A 111 11.73 16.49 2.39
C GLN A 111 10.74 15.84 1.44
N LYS A 112 11.14 14.75 0.79
CA LYS A 112 10.23 13.98 -0.05
C LYS A 112 9.47 12.97 0.79
N THR A 113 8.20 12.82 0.46
CA THR A 113 7.37 11.73 1.00
C THR A 113 7.55 10.52 0.12
N ALA A 114 7.97 9.41 0.72
CA ALA A 114 7.93 8.12 0.06
C ALA A 114 6.54 7.54 0.13
N GLU A 115 6.10 6.96 -0.95
CA GLU A 115 4.80 6.30 -1.02
C GLU A 115 4.97 4.87 -1.51
N PHE A 116 4.42 3.93 -0.72
CA PHE A 116 4.35 2.51 -1.06
C PHE A 116 2.91 2.12 -1.21
N THR A 117 2.59 1.37 -2.24
CA THR A 117 1.24 0.92 -2.50
C THR A 117 1.18 -0.58 -2.79
N TYR A 118 0.05 -1.18 -2.45
CA TYR A 118 -0.32 -2.52 -2.86
C TYR A 118 -1.84 -2.69 -2.77
N VAL A 119 -2.37 -3.73 -3.37
CA VAL A 119 -3.82 -3.97 -3.43
C VAL A 119 -4.18 -5.17 -2.56
N LEU A 120 -5.22 -4.98 -1.76
CA LEU A 120 -5.89 -6.03 -0.98
C LEU A 120 -7.26 -6.34 -1.54
N ARG A 121 -7.70 -7.59 -1.38
CA ARG A 121 -9.10 -7.97 -1.52
C ARG A 121 -9.63 -8.44 -0.16
N ALA A 122 -10.74 -7.86 0.28
CA ALA A 122 -11.47 -8.34 1.44
C ALA A 122 -12.07 -9.73 1.14
N GLN A 123 -11.81 -10.73 1.99
CA GLN A 123 -12.25 -12.11 1.78
C GLN A 123 -13.35 -12.49 2.76
N MET A 124 -13.06 -12.40 4.04
CA MET A 124 -13.94 -12.90 5.10
C MET A 124 -14.62 -11.74 5.85
N PRO A 125 -15.92 -11.85 6.12
CA PRO A 125 -16.62 -10.92 7.01
C PRO A 125 -16.02 -10.99 8.42
N GLY A 126 -15.93 -9.82 9.07
CA GLY A 126 -15.40 -9.69 10.43
C GLY A 126 -14.83 -8.31 10.69
N THR A 127 -14.33 -8.14 11.91
CA THR A 127 -13.60 -6.93 12.33
C THR A 127 -12.18 -7.33 12.67
N PHE A 128 -11.22 -6.72 12.00
CA PHE A 128 -9.81 -7.09 12.06
C PHE A 128 -8.98 -5.93 12.59
N HIS A 129 -8.23 -6.18 13.65
CA HIS A 129 -7.20 -5.27 14.14
C HIS A 129 -5.95 -5.47 13.29
N VAL A 130 -5.52 -4.40 12.64
CA VAL A 130 -4.34 -4.39 11.77
C VAL A 130 -3.20 -3.70 12.50
N MET A 131 -2.17 -4.47 12.83
CA MET A 131 -1.00 -3.96 13.53
C MET A 131 -0.35 -2.81 12.76
N PRO A 132 0.35 -1.88 13.45
CA PRO A 132 1.04 -0.78 12.80
C PRO A 132 2.02 -1.24 11.72
N THR A 133 2.09 -0.50 10.61
CA THR A 133 3.20 -0.60 9.66
C THR A 133 4.48 -0.17 10.36
N GLN A 134 5.57 -0.89 10.16
CA GLN A 134 6.87 -0.57 10.72
C GLN A 134 7.88 -0.26 9.62
N ALA A 135 8.58 0.87 9.74
CA ALA A 135 9.76 1.18 8.95
C ALA A 135 10.99 1.15 9.85
N LYS A 136 12.04 0.43 9.45
CA LYS A 136 13.28 0.30 10.22
C LYS A 136 14.50 0.19 9.31
N LEU A 137 15.65 0.63 9.80
CA LEU A 137 16.92 0.39 9.13
C LEU A 137 17.36 -1.07 9.34
N MET A 138 17.74 -1.73 8.25
CA MET A 138 18.11 -3.15 8.30
C MET A 138 19.35 -3.42 9.15
N TYR A 139 20.32 -2.49 9.14
CA TYR A 139 21.58 -2.61 9.89
C TYR A 139 21.59 -1.85 11.21
N PHE A 140 20.59 -0.99 11.44
CA PHE A 140 20.43 -0.21 12.68
C PHE A 140 18.98 -0.28 13.15
N PRO A 141 18.51 -1.44 13.65
CA PRO A 141 17.10 -1.70 13.94
C PRO A 141 16.53 -0.80 15.06
N ASP A 142 17.37 -0.16 15.84
CA ASP A 142 16.95 0.84 16.85
C ASP A 142 16.42 2.14 16.21
N ILE A 143 16.70 2.36 14.92
CA ILE A 143 16.14 3.46 14.14
C ILE A 143 14.91 2.95 13.41
N TYR A 144 13.75 3.26 13.95
CA TYR A 144 12.47 2.82 13.40
C TYR A 144 11.36 3.86 13.57
N GLY A 145 10.27 3.67 12.87
CA GLY A 145 9.03 4.43 12.99
C GLY A 145 7.82 3.56 12.66
N ASN A 146 6.70 3.82 13.30
CA ASN A 146 5.47 3.08 13.09
C ASN A 146 4.35 4.00 12.57
N SER A 147 3.37 3.41 11.88
CA SER A 147 2.06 4.02 11.70
C SER A 147 1.20 3.81 12.94
N GLU A 148 -0.02 4.34 12.91
CA GLU A 148 -1.05 3.95 13.84
C GLU A 148 -1.62 2.56 13.49
N GLU A 149 -2.24 1.92 14.50
CA GLU A 149 -3.09 0.74 14.32
C GLU A 149 -4.33 1.13 13.50
N TYR A 150 -4.89 0.16 12.77
CA TYR A 150 -6.12 0.35 12.01
C TYR A 150 -7.12 -0.76 12.32
N VAL A 151 -8.40 -0.42 12.33
CA VAL A 151 -9.48 -1.41 12.46
C VAL A 151 -10.23 -1.48 11.13
N LEU A 152 -10.15 -2.62 10.47
CA LEU A 152 -10.86 -2.90 9.23
C LEU A 152 -12.08 -3.75 9.50
N SER A 153 -13.26 -3.27 9.13
CA SER A 153 -14.49 -4.04 9.17
C SER A 153 -14.88 -4.49 7.76
N VAL A 154 -15.15 -5.78 7.62
CA VAL A 154 -15.63 -6.43 6.39
C VAL A 154 -17.03 -6.96 6.65
N GLY A 155 -18.00 -6.48 5.89
CA GLY A 155 -19.37 -6.99 5.90
C GLY A 155 -19.55 -8.12 4.89
N GLU A 156 -20.71 -8.79 4.97
CA GLU A 156 -21.08 -9.79 3.97
C GLU A 156 -21.17 -9.16 2.59
N GLY A 157 -20.64 -9.87 1.58
CA GLY A 157 -20.87 -9.52 0.18
C GLY A 157 -22.34 -9.73 -0.15
N THR A 158 -22.91 -8.90 -1.02
CA THR A 158 -24.20 -9.23 -1.61
C THR A 158 -24.01 -10.40 -2.57
N PRO A 159 -24.84 -11.47 -2.49
CA PRO A 159 -24.75 -12.58 -3.42
C PRO A 159 -24.98 -12.15 -4.86
#